data_54c0677f61ee62b1505857e98571f825
#
_entry.id   54c0677f61ee62b1505857e98571f825
#
_cell.length_a   1.000
_cell.length_b   1.000
_cell.length_c   1.000
_cell.angle_alpha   90.00
_cell.angle_beta   90.00
_cell.angle_gamma   90.00
#
_symmetry.space_group_name_H-M   'P 1'
#
loop_
_entity.id
_entity.type
_entity.pdbx_description
1 polymer ?
#
loop_
_entity_poly.entity_id
_entity_poly.type
_entity_poly.pdbx_seq_one_letter_code
_entity_poly.pdbx_strand_id
1 'polypeptide(L)'
;MGERKTMWLYLKTGFYSVSHERTCKEDELLVGARCKKDIDKLKKLLKDEYQFSGTVVESLRADYAFSMIVPREVFALFMAVTVLDLKYNNFKNIARGKDFQRYAAYTSCWQAMYKWQKNLYMARKRVELK
;
A
#
# COMPACT_ATOMS: atom_id res chain seq x y z
N MET A 1 -10.81 -1.20 22.96
CA MET A 1 -10.12 -0.63 21.80
C MET A 1 -10.69 -1.23 20.53
N GLY A 2 -11.09 -0.39 19.60
CA GLY A 2 -11.61 -0.87 18.34
C GLY A 2 -10.52 -1.49 17.46
N GLU A 3 -10.91 -2.36 16.56
CA GLU A 3 -10.01 -2.92 15.57
C GLU A 3 -9.42 -1.81 14.70
N ARG A 4 -8.15 -1.95 14.39
CA ARG A 4 -7.49 -1.08 13.41
C ARG A 4 -8.09 -1.36 12.04
N LYS A 5 -8.71 -0.37 11.44
CA LYS A 5 -9.19 -0.47 10.06
C LYS A 5 -8.07 -0.01 9.15
N THR A 6 -7.32 -0.97 8.64
CA THR A 6 -6.14 -0.72 7.82
C THR A 6 -6.29 -1.36 6.45
N MET A 7 -5.81 -0.65 5.45
CA MET A 7 -5.75 -1.13 4.08
C MET A 7 -4.30 -1.14 3.63
N TRP A 8 -3.86 -2.24 3.03
CA TRP A 8 -2.51 -2.35 2.48
C TRP A 8 -2.56 -2.20 0.97
N LEU A 9 -1.68 -1.36 0.44
CA LEU A 9 -1.65 -1.05 -0.98
C LEU A 9 -0.26 -1.30 -1.56
N TYR A 10 -0.19 -2.20 -2.51
CA TYR A 10 1.01 -2.47 -3.31
C TYR A 10 0.85 -1.74 -4.63
N LEU A 11 1.43 -0.54 -4.71
CA LEU A 11 1.29 0.32 -5.88
C LEU A 11 2.61 0.45 -6.62
N LYS A 12 2.53 0.95 -7.84
CA LYS A 12 3.71 1.28 -8.64
C LYS A 12 4.60 2.30 -7.92
N THR A 13 4.00 3.25 -7.19
CA THR A 13 4.71 4.26 -6.43
C THR A 13 5.39 3.71 -5.19
N GLY A 14 4.84 2.64 -4.61
CA GLY A 14 5.40 2.04 -3.41
C GLY A 14 4.36 1.21 -2.65
N PHE A 15 4.76 0.75 -1.48
CA PHE A 15 3.87 0.04 -0.57
C PHE A 15 3.41 0.98 0.54
N TYR A 16 2.11 1.03 0.79
CA TYR A 16 1.53 1.91 1.81
C TYR A 16 0.51 1.18 2.67
N SER A 17 0.51 1.54 3.96
CA SER A 17 -0.55 1.16 4.88
C SER A 17 -1.42 2.40 5.11
N VAL A 18 -2.72 2.28 4.87
CA VAL A 18 -3.65 3.39 5.00
C VAL A 18 -4.64 3.06 6.11
N SER A 19 -4.72 3.92 7.11
CA SER A 19 -5.59 3.70 8.25
C SER A 19 -6.20 5.00 8.75
N HIS A 20 -7.24 4.87 9.57
CA HIS A 20 -7.83 6.00 10.29
C HIS A 20 -7.50 5.82 11.76
N GLU A 21 -6.58 6.63 12.25
CA GLU A 21 -6.10 6.57 13.64
C GLU A 21 -6.73 7.69 14.47
N ARG A 22 -6.59 7.59 15.80
CA ARG A 22 -7.11 8.62 16.71
C ARG A 22 -6.50 10.01 16.48
N THR A 23 -5.27 10.05 15.95
CA THR A 23 -4.58 11.30 15.63
C THR A 23 -5.14 11.98 14.39
N CYS A 24 -5.95 11.26 13.60
CA CYS A 24 -6.57 11.80 12.38
C CYS A 24 -7.91 12.43 12.70
N LYS A 25 -8.21 13.54 12.04
CA LYS A 25 -9.57 14.07 12.00
C LYS A 25 -10.43 13.12 11.16
N GLU A 26 -11.75 13.27 11.24
CA GLU A 26 -12.67 12.39 10.55
C GLU A 26 -12.43 12.33 9.04
N ASP A 27 -12.04 13.45 8.45
CA ASP A 27 -11.77 13.57 7.02
C ASP A 27 -10.32 13.30 6.64
N GLU A 28 -9.52 12.75 7.56
CA GLU A 28 -8.11 12.47 7.35
C GLU A 28 -7.79 10.98 7.43
N LEU A 29 -6.70 10.59 6.77
CA LEU A 29 -6.15 9.24 6.83
C LEU A 29 -4.68 9.31 7.20
N LEU A 30 -4.20 8.28 7.90
CA LEU A 30 -2.78 8.11 8.17
C LEU A 30 -2.21 7.15 7.13
N VAL A 31 -1.25 7.64 6.35
CA VAL A 31 -0.57 6.83 5.33
C VAL A 31 0.82 6.50 5.84
N GLY A 32 1.08 5.21 6.02
CA GLY A 32 2.37 4.72 6.48
C GLY A 32 3.15 4.06 5.37
N ALA A 33 4.47 4.16 5.44
CA ALA A 33 5.37 3.49 4.51
C ALA A 33 6.55 2.90 5.29
N ARG A 34 7.14 1.84 4.74
CA ARG A 34 8.28 1.19 5.38
C ARG A 34 9.61 1.83 5.01
N CYS A 35 9.68 2.52 3.87
CA CYS A 35 10.91 3.18 3.47
C CYS A 35 10.67 4.63 3.08
N LYS A 36 11.72 5.45 3.26
CA LYS A 36 11.66 6.88 2.98
C LYS A 36 11.35 7.16 1.52
N LYS A 37 11.90 6.37 0.62
CA LYS A 37 11.69 6.55 -0.83
C LYS A 37 10.21 6.52 -1.19
N ASP A 38 9.45 5.61 -0.61
CA ASP A 38 8.02 5.47 -0.91
C ASP A 38 7.22 6.67 -0.41
N ILE A 39 7.46 7.09 0.83
CA ILE A 39 6.70 8.22 1.39
C ILE A 39 7.07 9.54 0.72
N ASP A 40 8.34 9.73 0.39
CA ASP A 40 8.79 10.94 -0.31
C ASP A 40 8.20 11.02 -1.73
N LYS A 41 8.10 9.88 -2.40
CA LYS A 41 7.51 9.80 -3.73
C LYS A 41 6.04 10.16 -3.69
N LEU A 42 5.31 9.63 -2.71
CA LEU A 42 3.90 9.95 -2.51
C LEU A 42 3.73 11.43 -2.17
N LYS A 43 4.54 11.94 -1.27
CA LYS A 43 4.50 13.36 -0.88
C LYS A 43 4.66 14.28 -2.08
N LYS A 44 5.66 14.00 -2.93
CA LYS A 44 5.91 14.78 -4.14
C LYS A 44 4.73 14.71 -5.10
N LEU A 45 4.20 13.52 -5.32
CA LEU A 45 3.07 13.31 -6.23
C LEU A 45 1.83 14.07 -5.76
N LEU A 46 1.51 13.99 -4.47
CA LEU A 46 0.34 14.68 -3.93
C LEU A 46 0.49 16.19 -4.02
N LYS A 47 1.70 16.72 -3.86
CA LYS A 47 1.96 18.14 -4.01
C LYS A 47 1.82 18.58 -5.47
N ASP A 48 2.45 17.85 -6.38
CA ASP A 48 2.49 18.22 -7.79
C ASP A 48 1.11 18.07 -8.46
N GLU A 49 0.39 16.99 -8.17
CA GLU A 49 -0.87 16.67 -8.86
C GLU A 49 -2.11 17.19 -8.14
N TYR A 50 -2.07 17.30 -6.82
CA TYR A 50 -3.26 17.65 -6.02
C TYR A 50 -3.05 18.87 -5.13
N GLN A 51 -1.92 19.54 -5.25
CA GLN A 51 -1.58 20.76 -4.48
C GLN A 51 -1.70 20.54 -2.96
N PHE A 52 -1.42 19.31 -2.51
CA PHE A 52 -1.41 19.00 -1.10
C PHE A 52 0.03 18.86 -0.58
N SER A 53 0.40 19.69 0.37
CA SER A 53 1.72 19.64 1.01
C SER A 53 1.63 18.94 2.35
N GLY A 54 2.01 17.66 2.37
CA GLY A 54 2.00 16.86 3.59
C GLY A 54 3.29 16.97 4.36
N THR A 55 3.26 16.54 5.63
CA THR A 55 4.42 16.49 6.50
C THR A 55 4.75 15.03 6.81
N VAL A 56 5.96 14.62 6.47
CA VAL A 56 6.43 13.26 6.77
C VAL A 56 6.97 13.20 8.19
N VAL A 57 6.49 12.22 8.96
CA VAL A 57 6.97 11.94 10.32
C VAL A 57 7.75 10.63 10.27
N GLU A 58 8.97 10.65 10.81
CA GLU A 58 9.80 9.46 10.93
C GLU A 58 9.78 8.97 12.37
N SER A 59 9.53 7.65 12.54
CA SER A 59 9.60 7.01 13.85
C SER A 59 10.07 5.57 13.66
N LEU A 60 11.33 5.32 13.97
CA LEU A 60 11.95 4.00 13.81
C LEU A 60 11.32 2.93 14.70
N ARG A 61 10.60 3.34 15.76
CA ARG A 61 9.95 2.41 16.69
C ARG A 61 8.52 2.06 16.23
N ALA A 62 7.97 2.82 15.30
CA ALA A 62 6.63 2.54 14.79
C ALA A 62 6.67 1.33 13.84
N ASP A 63 5.53 0.68 13.69
CA ASP A 63 5.37 -0.42 12.74
C ASP A 63 5.73 0.02 11.31
N TYR A 64 5.33 1.24 10.96
CA TYR A 64 5.73 1.90 9.71
C TYR A 64 6.63 3.08 10.05
N ALA A 65 7.88 2.99 9.60
CA ALA A 65 8.91 3.98 9.97
C ALA A 65 8.58 5.40 9.52
N PHE A 66 7.80 5.54 8.45
CA PHE A 66 7.45 6.85 7.88
C PHE A 66 5.94 6.96 7.76
N SER A 67 5.41 8.13 8.06
CA SER A 67 3.97 8.34 7.96
C SER A 67 3.65 9.79 7.59
N MET A 68 2.43 9.99 7.10
CA MET A 68 1.94 11.29 6.67
C MET A 68 0.43 11.28 6.78
N ILE A 69 -0.15 12.37 7.30
CA ILE A 69 -1.61 12.52 7.35
C ILE A 69 -2.06 13.17 6.04
N VAL A 70 -3.05 12.56 5.39
CA VAL A 70 -3.56 13.00 4.09
C VAL A 70 -5.08 13.12 4.16
N PRO A 71 -5.67 14.21 3.64
CA PRO A 71 -7.13 14.31 3.56
C PRO A 71 -7.71 13.15 2.75
N ARG A 72 -8.86 12.63 3.20
CA ARG A 72 -9.52 11.49 2.51
C ARG A 72 -9.77 11.79 1.04
N GLU A 73 -10.27 13.00 0.75
CA GLU A 73 -10.57 13.40 -0.63
C GLU A 73 -9.33 13.36 -1.53
N VAL A 74 -8.22 13.87 -1.01
CA VAL A 74 -6.96 13.87 -1.78
C VAL A 74 -6.51 12.45 -2.06
N PHE A 75 -6.55 11.59 -1.04
CA PHE A 75 -6.13 10.20 -1.21
C PHE A 75 -7.09 9.45 -2.14
N ALA A 76 -8.39 9.71 -2.05
CA ALA A 76 -9.39 9.10 -2.94
C ALA A 76 -9.15 9.49 -4.39
N LEU A 77 -8.82 10.75 -4.67
CA LEU A 77 -8.50 11.20 -6.02
C LEU A 77 -7.22 10.52 -6.53
N PHE A 78 -6.20 10.43 -5.69
CA PHE A 78 -4.96 9.72 -6.02
C PHE A 78 -5.26 8.26 -6.41
N MET A 79 -6.07 7.58 -5.61
CA MET A 79 -6.44 6.19 -5.89
C MET A 79 -7.26 6.05 -7.16
N ALA A 80 -8.20 6.97 -7.40
CA ALA A 80 -9.01 6.94 -8.62
C ALA A 80 -8.14 7.06 -9.86
N VAL A 81 -7.21 8.00 -9.88
CA VAL A 81 -6.29 8.18 -11.01
C VAL A 81 -5.36 6.97 -11.15
N THR A 82 -4.87 6.44 -10.03
CA THR A 82 -4.03 5.24 -10.02
C THR A 82 -4.74 4.07 -10.70
N VAL A 83 -6.02 3.87 -10.39
CA VAL A 83 -6.84 2.80 -10.98
C VAL A 83 -7.06 3.06 -12.48
N LEU A 84 -7.40 4.28 -12.84
CA LEU A 84 -7.67 4.63 -14.24
C LEU A 84 -6.43 4.51 -15.13
N ASP A 85 -5.25 4.64 -14.53
CA ASP A 85 -3.97 4.57 -15.25
C ASP A 85 -3.40 3.15 -15.31
N LEU A 86 -4.14 2.14 -14.89
CA LEU A 86 -3.67 0.74 -14.95
C LEU A 86 -3.54 0.29 -16.41
N LYS A 87 -2.32 0.32 -16.91
CA LYS A 87 -2.00 -0.03 -18.30
C LYS A 87 -0.85 -1.03 -18.44
N TYR A 88 -0.38 -1.58 -17.29
CA TYR A 88 0.78 -2.46 -17.30
C TYR A 88 0.39 -3.90 -17.10
N ASN A 89 1.11 -4.81 -17.78
CA ASN A 89 0.79 -6.23 -17.77
C ASN A 89 1.44 -7.00 -16.62
N ASN A 90 2.55 -6.49 -16.08
CA ASN A 90 3.28 -7.16 -15.01
C ASN A 90 3.68 -6.15 -13.94
N PHE A 91 2.85 -6.08 -12.90
CA PHE A 91 3.04 -5.13 -11.80
C PHE A 91 4.41 -5.31 -11.11
N LYS A 92 4.83 -6.54 -10.87
CA LYS A 92 6.09 -6.79 -10.17
C LYS A 92 7.29 -6.21 -10.90
N ASN A 93 7.33 -6.38 -12.20
CA ASN A 93 8.44 -5.87 -13.02
C ASN A 93 8.41 -4.34 -13.08
N ILE A 94 7.23 -3.74 -13.19
CA ILE A 94 7.09 -2.29 -13.22
C ILE A 94 7.44 -1.68 -11.86
N ALA A 95 6.95 -2.28 -10.77
CA ALA A 95 7.24 -1.81 -9.43
C ALA A 95 8.71 -1.95 -9.07
N ARG A 96 9.38 -2.99 -9.61
CA ARG A 96 10.79 -3.21 -9.36
C ARG A 96 11.64 -2.06 -9.89
N GLY A 97 11.42 -1.64 -11.16
CA GLY A 97 12.36 -0.76 -11.83
C GLY A 97 13.78 -1.31 -11.69
N LYS A 98 14.64 -0.55 -10.99
CA LYS A 98 16.00 -1.00 -10.65
C LYS A 98 16.12 -1.51 -9.21
N ASP A 99 15.02 -1.65 -8.51
CA ASP A 99 14.98 -2.03 -7.09
C ASP A 99 14.71 -3.53 -6.95
N PHE A 100 15.79 -4.31 -6.90
CA PHE A 100 15.71 -5.77 -6.79
C PHE A 100 15.15 -6.23 -5.45
N GLN A 101 15.38 -5.46 -4.37
CA GLN A 101 14.86 -5.79 -3.04
C GLN A 101 13.33 -5.66 -3.03
N ARG A 102 12.81 -4.60 -3.64
CA ARG A 102 11.37 -4.42 -3.79
C ARG A 102 10.74 -5.53 -4.62
N TYR A 103 11.36 -5.86 -5.74
CA TYR A 103 10.90 -6.95 -6.60
C TYR A 103 10.81 -8.27 -5.81
N ALA A 104 11.84 -8.57 -5.04
CA ALA A 104 11.87 -9.80 -4.21
C ALA A 104 10.75 -9.79 -3.17
N ALA A 105 10.54 -8.64 -2.50
CA ALA A 105 9.49 -8.52 -1.48
C ALA A 105 8.10 -8.68 -2.10
N TYR A 106 7.83 -8.02 -3.22
CA TYR A 106 6.53 -8.13 -3.89
C TYR A 106 6.29 -9.53 -4.43
N THR A 107 7.33 -10.17 -4.96
CA THR A 107 7.26 -11.55 -5.43
C THR A 107 6.92 -12.50 -4.28
N SER A 108 7.54 -12.31 -3.12
CA SER A 108 7.24 -13.12 -1.93
C SER A 108 5.79 -12.96 -1.49
N CYS A 109 5.26 -11.74 -1.53
CA CYS A 109 3.85 -11.49 -1.22
C CYS A 109 2.93 -12.23 -2.21
N TRP A 110 3.25 -12.16 -3.50
CA TRP A 110 2.50 -12.86 -4.53
C TRP A 110 2.52 -14.37 -4.28
N GLN A 111 3.69 -14.91 -3.98
CA GLN A 111 3.85 -16.34 -3.71
C GLN A 111 3.05 -16.79 -2.49
N ALA A 112 3.04 -15.99 -1.42
CA ALA A 112 2.28 -16.29 -0.21
C ALA A 112 0.79 -16.37 -0.50
N MET A 113 0.26 -15.43 -1.25
CA MET A 113 -1.16 -15.40 -1.62
C MET A 113 -1.51 -16.54 -2.57
N TYR A 114 -0.63 -16.84 -3.52
CA TYR A 114 -0.82 -17.97 -4.43
C TYR A 114 -0.85 -19.30 -3.67
N LYS A 115 0.07 -19.46 -2.73
CA LYS A 115 0.10 -20.66 -1.88
C LYS A 115 -1.18 -20.82 -1.07
N TRP A 116 -1.67 -19.73 -0.50
CA TRP A 116 -2.94 -19.74 0.23
C TRP A 116 -4.09 -20.18 -0.69
N GLN A 117 -4.16 -19.63 -1.89
CA GLN A 117 -5.18 -20.01 -2.87
C GLN A 117 -5.12 -21.50 -3.19
N LYS A 118 -3.92 -22.05 -3.43
CA LYS A 118 -3.74 -23.47 -3.70
C LYS A 118 -4.19 -24.33 -2.51
N ASN A 119 -3.88 -23.91 -1.29
CA ASN A 119 -4.29 -24.63 -0.08
C ASN A 119 -5.82 -24.66 0.05
N LEU A 120 -6.49 -23.56 -0.27
CA LEU A 120 -7.95 -23.51 -0.26
C LEU A 120 -8.53 -24.48 -1.31
N TYR A 121 -7.96 -24.50 -2.49
CA TYR A 121 -8.40 -25.41 -3.56
C TYR A 121 -8.22 -26.86 -3.16
N MET A 122 -7.09 -27.24 -2.60
CA MET A 122 -6.83 -28.60 -2.16
C MET A 122 -7.74 -29.04 -1.03
N ALA A 123 -8.02 -28.14 -0.08
CA ALA A 123 -8.96 -28.42 1.00
C ALA A 123 -10.37 -28.70 0.46
N ARG A 124 -10.81 -27.89 -0.51
CA ARG A 124 -12.10 -28.07 -1.18
C ARG A 124 -12.17 -29.39 -1.92
N LYS A 125 -11.10 -29.77 -2.63
CA LYS A 125 -11.02 -31.06 -3.32
C LYS A 125 -11.15 -32.24 -2.37
N ARG A 126 -10.52 -32.17 -1.20
CA ARG A 126 -10.63 -33.25 -0.18
C ARG A 126 -12.07 -33.43 0.28
N VAL A 127 -12.80 -32.34 0.44
CA VAL A 127 -14.22 -32.41 0.85
C VAL A 127 -15.05 -33.03 -0.27
N GLU A 128 -14.81 -32.67 -1.52
CA GLU A 128 -15.56 -33.21 -2.67
C GLU A 128 -15.32 -34.70 -2.89
N LEU A 129 -14.13 -35.20 -2.52
CA LEU A 129 -13.76 -36.61 -2.68
C LEU A 129 -14.29 -37.51 -1.58
N LYS A 130 -14.85 -36.94 -0.50
CA LYS A 130 -15.52 -37.72 0.53
C LYS A 130 -16.97 -37.93 0.10
#